data_a88a577f391eb7a966833351cc8da502
#
_entry.id   a88a577f391eb7a966833351cc8da502
#
_cell.length_a   1.000
_cell.length_b   1.000
_cell.length_c   1.000
_cell.angle_alpha   90.00
_cell.angle_beta   90.00
_cell.angle_gamma   90.00
#
_symmetry.space_group_name_H-M   'P 1'
#
loop_
_entity.id
_entity.type
_entity.pdbx_description
1 polymer ?
#
loop_
_entity_poly.entity_id
_entity_poly.type
_entity_poly.pdbx_seq_one_letter_code
_entity_poly.pdbx_strand_id
1 'polypeptide(L)'
;MEIVGKKSQGLSITTLDEDKTVIVSFNDRSLNFYVTDSLKESLKQTINTKIDEGFVHFVLNLENVKIIDSCGVGLIIVANNVTASRDSKLYLCHIKPFIIKIFDIMRISKNLSIYDSEEDVLEAVKQS
;
A
#
# COMPACT_ATOMS: atom_id res chain seq x y z
N MET A 1 2.03 -11.94 19.26
CA MET A 1 1.80 -10.95 18.17
C MET A 1 0.33 -10.51 18.19
N GLU A 2 0.11 -9.23 18.15
CA GLU A 2 -1.23 -8.69 18.14
C GLU A 2 -1.61 -8.23 16.75
N ILE A 3 -2.78 -8.65 16.28
CA ILE A 3 -3.29 -8.29 14.97
C ILE A 3 -4.62 -7.55 15.19
N VAL A 4 -4.69 -6.33 14.70
CA VAL A 4 -5.91 -5.52 14.80
C VAL A 4 -6.40 -5.20 13.40
N GLY A 5 -7.63 -5.61 13.09
CA GLY A 5 -8.26 -5.32 11.82
C GLY A 5 -9.22 -4.15 11.93
N LYS A 6 -9.16 -3.25 10.97
CA LYS A 6 -10.04 -2.09 10.93
C LYS A 6 -10.40 -1.77 9.49
N LYS A 7 -11.66 -1.35 9.26
CA LYS A 7 -12.08 -0.86 7.96
C LYS A 7 -12.24 0.65 8.00
N SER A 8 -11.76 1.30 6.96
CA SER A 8 -11.95 2.71 6.71
C SER A 8 -12.45 2.82 5.27
N GLN A 9 -12.85 4.00 4.85
CA GLN A 9 -13.47 4.25 3.55
C GLN A 9 -12.68 3.60 2.40
N GLY A 10 -13.14 2.45 1.91
CA GLY A 10 -12.51 1.72 0.81
C GLY A 10 -11.23 0.96 1.18
N LEU A 11 -10.82 0.98 2.44
CA LEU A 11 -9.59 0.36 2.92
C LEU A 11 -9.87 -0.61 4.06
N SER A 12 -9.11 -1.70 4.08
CA SER A 12 -9.06 -2.61 5.23
C SER A 12 -7.65 -2.53 5.80
N ILE A 13 -7.54 -2.30 7.11
CA ILE A 13 -6.26 -2.00 7.76
C ILE A 13 -5.99 -3.04 8.84
N THR A 14 -4.81 -3.65 8.79
CA THR A 14 -4.35 -4.60 9.80
C THR A 14 -3.00 -4.13 10.33
N THR A 15 -2.80 -4.16 11.64
CA THR A 15 -1.52 -3.78 12.23
C THR A 15 -0.84 -5.00 12.84
N LEU A 16 0.47 -5.06 12.68
CA LEU A 16 1.33 -6.08 13.27
C LEU A 16 2.32 -5.36 14.16
N ASP A 17 2.02 -5.31 15.46
CA ASP A 17 2.79 -4.47 16.40
C ASP A 17 4.24 -4.90 16.53
N GLU A 18 4.50 -6.20 16.56
CA GLU A 18 5.87 -6.71 16.72
C GLU A 18 6.79 -6.26 15.59
N ASP A 19 6.26 -6.23 14.37
CA ASP A 19 7.03 -5.88 13.18
C ASP A 19 6.90 -4.41 12.81
N LYS A 20 6.16 -3.64 13.58
CA LYS A 20 5.87 -2.23 13.28
C LYS A 20 5.35 -2.04 11.87
N THR A 21 4.45 -2.93 11.46
CA THR A 21 3.96 -3.03 10.09
C THR A 21 2.45 -2.80 10.04
N VAL A 22 2.02 -2.05 9.04
CA VAL A 22 0.61 -1.82 8.74
C VAL A 22 0.32 -2.41 7.37
N ILE A 23 -0.69 -3.26 7.27
CA ILE A 23 -1.13 -3.83 5.99
C ILE A 23 -2.44 -3.14 5.61
N VAL A 24 -2.44 -2.53 4.43
CA VAL A 24 -3.61 -1.84 3.88
C VAL A 24 -4.04 -2.57 2.63
N SER A 25 -5.29 -3.04 2.62
CA SER A 25 -5.89 -3.67 1.44
C SER A 25 -6.93 -2.73 0.85
N PHE A 26 -6.96 -2.68 -0.48
CA PHE A 26 -8.00 -1.93 -1.17
C PHE A 26 -9.22 -2.81 -1.34
N ASN A 27 -10.40 -2.29 -1.00
CA ASN A 27 -11.64 -3.04 -1.11
C ASN A 27 -12.27 -2.95 -2.50
N ASP A 28 -11.91 -1.92 -3.27
CA ASP A 28 -12.44 -1.70 -4.61
C ASP A 28 -11.73 -2.59 -5.62
N ARG A 29 -12.48 -3.09 -6.60
CA ARG A 29 -11.92 -3.87 -7.70
C ARG A 29 -11.23 -2.97 -8.72
N SER A 30 -11.54 -1.70 -8.72
CA SER A 30 -11.04 -0.74 -9.68
C SER A 30 -10.49 0.47 -8.94
N LEU A 31 -9.23 0.79 -9.19
CA LEU A 31 -8.64 2.04 -8.69
C LEU A 31 -8.65 3.03 -9.85
N ASN A 32 -9.75 3.76 -9.97
CA ASN A 32 -9.97 4.66 -11.09
C ASN A 32 -10.31 6.07 -10.60
N PHE A 33 -10.49 6.96 -11.56
CA PHE A 33 -10.80 8.36 -11.31
C PHE A 33 -11.94 8.56 -10.31
N TYR A 34 -12.96 7.69 -10.32
CA TYR A 34 -14.14 7.90 -9.47
C TYR A 34 -13.89 7.63 -7.99
N VAL A 35 -12.93 6.80 -7.65
CA VAL A 35 -12.70 6.39 -6.26
C VAL A 35 -11.41 6.96 -5.66
N THR A 36 -10.47 7.41 -6.49
CA THR A 36 -9.13 7.73 -6.00
C THR A 36 -9.05 8.99 -5.15
N ASP A 37 -9.92 9.98 -5.36
CA ASP A 37 -9.85 11.20 -4.55
C ASP A 37 -10.15 10.91 -3.08
N SER A 38 -11.23 10.18 -2.79
CA SER A 38 -11.55 9.85 -1.41
C SER A 38 -10.55 8.87 -0.81
N LEU A 39 -10.10 7.90 -1.62
CA LEU A 39 -9.08 6.95 -1.16
C LEU A 39 -7.76 7.63 -0.86
N LYS A 40 -7.39 8.64 -1.63
CA LYS A 40 -6.12 9.35 -1.43
C LYS A 40 -6.09 9.99 -0.05
N GLU A 41 -7.14 10.69 0.34
CA GLU A 41 -7.19 11.32 1.65
C GLU A 41 -7.19 10.28 2.77
N SER A 42 -7.98 9.22 2.63
CA SER A 42 -8.03 8.15 3.62
C SER A 42 -6.66 7.46 3.76
N LEU A 43 -5.99 7.20 2.65
CA LEU A 43 -4.71 6.53 2.65
C LEU A 43 -3.62 7.40 3.28
N LYS A 44 -3.56 8.67 2.89
CA LYS A 44 -2.59 9.61 3.48
C LYS A 44 -2.80 9.74 4.97
N GLN A 45 -4.04 9.89 5.40
CA GLN A 45 -4.37 10.03 6.82
C GLN A 45 -4.00 8.77 7.58
N THR A 46 -4.29 7.59 7.03
CA THR A 46 -3.95 6.32 7.66
C THR A 46 -2.44 6.19 7.83
N ILE A 47 -1.68 6.47 6.77
CA ILE A 47 -0.22 6.37 6.83
C ILE A 47 0.34 7.32 7.87
N ASN A 48 -0.06 8.59 7.81
CA ASN A 48 0.47 9.60 8.74
C ASN A 48 0.12 9.29 10.19
N THR A 49 -1.12 8.89 10.45
CA THR A 49 -1.55 8.52 11.81
C THR A 49 -0.73 7.33 12.33
N LYS A 50 -0.52 6.33 11.48
CA LYS A 50 0.21 5.14 11.91
C LYS A 50 1.70 5.43 12.10
N ILE A 51 2.29 6.30 11.30
CA ILE A 51 3.67 6.73 11.52
C ILE A 51 3.78 7.44 12.87
N ASP A 52 2.82 8.31 13.20
CA ASP A 52 2.80 8.99 14.49
C ASP A 52 2.68 8.01 15.65
N GLU A 53 2.07 6.85 15.43
CA GLU A 53 1.95 5.78 16.43
C GLU A 53 3.18 4.89 16.49
N GLY A 54 4.18 5.11 15.65
CA GLY A 54 5.42 4.36 15.69
C GLY A 54 5.58 3.26 14.64
N PHE A 55 4.64 3.13 13.72
CA PHE A 55 4.76 2.15 12.64
C PHE A 55 5.71 2.67 11.56
N VAL A 56 6.47 1.75 10.96
CA VAL A 56 7.55 2.08 10.02
C VAL A 56 7.34 1.45 8.66
N HIS A 57 6.70 0.29 8.60
CA HIS A 57 6.53 -0.49 7.37
C HIS A 57 5.08 -0.48 6.95
N PHE A 58 4.81 -0.15 5.70
CA PHE A 58 3.46 -0.08 5.16
C PHE A 58 3.35 -0.98 3.94
N VAL A 59 2.38 -1.88 3.96
CA VAL A 59 2.15 -2.84 2.88
C VAL A 59 0.84 -2.50 2.21
N LEU A 60 0.86 -2.25 0.90
CA LEU A 60 -0.37 -2.11 0.13
C LEU A 60 -0.62 -3.45 -0.56
N ASN A 61 -1.71 -4.09 -0.18
CA ASN A 61 -2.14 -5.35 -0.78
C ASN A 61 -3.17 -5.05 -1.86
N LEU A 62 -2.84 -5.38 -3.11
CA LEU A 62 -3.67 -5.10 -4.27
C LEU A 62 -4.41 -6.34 -4.78
N GLU A 63 -4.59 -7.35 -3.93
CA GLU A 63 -5.21 -8.61 -4.35
C GLU A 63 -6.59 -8.40 -4.98
N ASN A 64 -7.38 -7.50 -4.43
CA ASN A 64 -8.73 -7.23 -4.92
C ASN A 64 -8.76 -6.30 -6.13
N VAL A 65 -7.66 -5.64 -6.45
CA VAL A 65 -7.61 -4.67 -7.53
C VAL A 65 -7.39 -5.39 -8.85
N LYS A 66 -8.37 -5.30 -9.74
CA LYS A 66 -8.36 -5.94 -11.05
C LYS A 66 -8.05 -4.95 -12.16
N ILE A 67 -8.42 -3.71 -11.97
CA ILE A 67 -8.31 -2.65 -13.00
C ILE A 67 -7.73 -1.41 -12.33
N ILE A 68 -6.85 -0.72 -13.02
CA ILE A 68 -6.25 0.52 -12.55
C ILE A 68 -6.10 1.48 -13.72
N ASP A 69 -6.38 2.77 -13.49
CA ASP A 69 -6.09 3.82 -14.45
C ASP A 69 -4.97 4.71 -13.93
N SER A 70 -4.66 5.79 -14.64
CA SER A 70 -3.58 6.69 -14.25
C SER A 70 -3.81 7.34 -12.88
N CYS A 71 -5.07 7.54 -12.50
CA CYS A 71 -5.39 8.09 -11.18
C CYS A 71 -5.08 7.08 -10.08
N GLY A 72 -5.33 5.80 -10.33
CA GLY A 72 -4.97 4.73 -9.40
C GLY A 72 -3.45 4.60 -9.24
N VAL A 73 -2.72 4.69 -10.35
CA VAL A 73 -1.26 4.70 -10.29
C VAL A 73 -0.79 5.90 -9.47
N GLY A 74 -1.39 7.08 -9.69
CA GLY A 74 -1.07 8.27 -8.92
C GLY A 74 -1.29 8.10 -7.43
N LEU A 75 -2.33 7.37 -7.04
CA LEU A 75 -2.61 7.07 -5.64
C LEU A 75 -1.45 6.29 -5.01
N ILE A 76 -0.94 5.29 -5.71
CA ILE A 76 0.18 4.49 -5.22
C ILE A 76 1.45 5.35 -5.10
N ILE A 77 1.68 6.22 -6.07
CA ILE A 77 2.82 7.13 -6.03
C ILE A 77 2.72 8.08 -4.82
N VAL A 78 1.52 8.58 -4.53
CA VAL A 78 1.30 9.44 -3.36
C VAL A 78 1.68 8.68 -2.08
N ALA A 79 1.23 7.43 -1.95
CA ALA A 79 1.56 6.62 -0.78
C ALA A 79 3.08 6.43 -0.65
N ASN A 80 3.75 6.16 -1.76
CA ASN A 80 5.20 6.00 -1.77
C ASN A 80 5.91 7.28 -1.34
N ASN A 81 5.45 8.43 -1.80
CA ASN A 81 6.03 9.71 -1.44
C ASN A 81 5.81 10.07 0.02
N VAL A 82 4.62 9.80 0.55
CA VAL A 82 4.31 10.09 1.95
C VAL A 82 5.20 9.27 2.88
N THR A 83 5.33 7.96 2.62
CA THR A 83 6.17 7.11 3.46
C THR A 83 7.64 7.53 3.36
N ALA A 84 8.14 7.78 2.17
CA ALA A 84 9.52 8.19 1.96
C ALA A 84 9.83 9.51 2.67
N SER A 85 8.90 10.46 2.65
CA SER A 85 9.11 11.78 3.28
C SER A 85 9.16 11.70 4.80
N ARG A 86 8.72 10.60 5.39
CA ARG A 86 8.68 10.41 6.84
C ARG A 86 9.55 9.24 7.30
N ASP A 87 10.57 8.89 6.53
CA ASP A 87 11.52 7.82 6.86
C ASP A 87 10.85 6.47 7.11
N SER A 88 9.73 6.24 6.44
CA SER A 88 9.01 4.97 6.47
C SER A 88 9.15 4.27 5.15
N LYS A 89 8.78 3.00 5.09
CA LYS A 89 8.93 2.18 3.88
C LYS A 89 7.59 1.69 3.39
N LEU A 90 7.42 1.69 2.07
CA LEU A 90 6.23 1.16 1.42
C LEU A 90 6.59 -0.08 0.63
N TYR A 91 5.73 -1.09 0.75
CA TYR A 91 5.84 -2.36 0.02
C TYR A 91 4.52 -2.61 -0.68
N LEU A 92 4.57 -3.23 -1.85
CA LEU A 92 3.37 -3.61 -2.60
C LEU A 92 3.37 -5.12 -2.78
N CYS A 93 2.20 -5.74 -2.71
CA CYS A 93 2.09 -7.18 -2.93
C CYS A 93 0.76 -7.55 -3.59
N HIS A 94 0.70 -8.76 -4.10
CA HIS A 94 -0.47 -9.33 -4.78
C HIS A 94 -0.94 -8.46 -5.94
N ILE A 95 0.02 -7.97 -6.74
CA ILE A 95 -0.30 -7.13 -7.89
C ILE A 95 -0.51 -8.03 -9.10
N LYS A 96 -1.63 -7.85 -9.80
CA LYS A 96 -1.92 -8.62 -11.02
C LYS A 96 -0.84 -8.34 -12.08
N PRO A 97 -0.43 -9.35 -12.86
CA PRO A 97 0.60 -9.14 -13.90
C PRO A 97 0.28 -8.02 -14.86
N PHE A 98 -0.98 -7.84 -15.21
CA PHE A 98 -1.42 -6.76 -16.08
C PHE A 98 -1.10 -5.39 -15.46
N ILE A 99 -1.28 -5.24 -14.15
CA ILE A 99 -0.99 -3.98 -13.47
C ILE A 99 0.51 -3.75 -13.38
N ILE A 100 1.29 -4.81 -13.15
CA ILE A 100 2.75 -4.70 -13.15
C ILE A 100 3.24 -4.19 -14.51
N LYS A 101 2.63 -4.67 -15.60
CA LYS A 101 2.99 -4.18 -16.94
C LYS A 101 2.73 -2.68 -17.09
N ILE A 102 1.64 -2.19 -16.50
CA ILE A 102 1.34 -0.76 -16.52
C ILE A 102 2.44 0.02 -15.79
N PHE A 103 2.87 -0.48 -14.62
CA PHE A 103 3.95 0.15 -13.88
C PHE A 103 5.26 0.17 -14.69
N ASP A 104 5.55 -0.91 -15.41
CA ASP A 104 6.75 -0.97 -16.26
C ASP A 104 6.67 0.02 -17.42
N ILE A 105 5.51 0.10 -18.07
CA ILE A 105 5.30 1.05 -19.17
C ILE A 105 5.46 2.48 -18.67
N MET A 106 4.97 2.79 -17.49
CA MET A 106 5.08 4.12 -16.90
C MET A 106 6.43 4.36 -16.24
N ARG A 107 7.30 3.36 -16.23
CA ARG A 107 8.68 3.44 -15.69
C ARG A 107 8.73 3.81 -14.22
N ILE A 108 7.76 3.33 -13.44
CA ILE A 108 7.72 3.57 -12.01
C ILE A 108 8.07 2.35 -11.18
N SER A 109 8.14 1.15 -11.80
CA SER A 109 8.39 -0.09 -11.05
C SER A 109 9.73 -0.08 -10.33
N LYS A 110 10.73 0.62 -10.85
CA LYS A 110 12.04 0.72 -10.22
C LYS A 110 12.01 1.45 -8.88
N ASN A 111 11.03 2.32 -8.68
CA ASN A 111 10.91 3.14 -7.48
C ASN A 111 9.97 2.51 -6.45
N LEU A 112 9.43 1.33 -6.75
CA LEU A 112 8.48 0.64 -5.89
C LEU A 112 9.07 -0.69 -5.43
N SER A 113 8.81 -1.05 -4.18
CA SER A 113 9.24 -2.33 -3.62
C SER A 113 8.09 -3.32 -3.78
N ILE A 114 8.18 -4.16 -4.81
CA ILE A 114 7.10 -5.08 -5.20
C ILE A 114 7.47 -6.50 -4.82
N TYR A 115 6.55 -7.18 -4.15
CA TYR A 115 6.69 -8.58 -3.71
C TYR A 115 5.49 -9.38 -4.15
N ASP A 116 5.63 -10.70 -4.23
CA ASP A 116 4.54 -11.56 -4.68
C ASP A 116 3.44 -11.70 -3.63
N SER A 117 3.80 -11.75 -2.35
CA SER A 117 2.84 -12.02 -1.28
C SER A 117 3.14 -11.20 -0.03
N GLU A 118 2.18 -11.19 0.90
CA GLU A 118 2.41 -10.57 2.21
C GLU A 118 3.50 -11.29 2.98
N GLU A 119 3.58 -12.62 2.86
CA GLU A 119 4.64 -13.39 3.53
C GLU A 119 6.02 -12.94 3.06
N ASP A 120 6.18 -12.73 1.76
CA ASP A 120 7.45 -12.24 1.21
C ASP A 120 7.80 -10.85 1.75
N VAL A 121 6.81 -9.98 1.88
CA VAL A 121 7.03 -8.66 2.47
C VAL A 121 7.47 -8.79 3.92
N LEU A 122 6.78 -9.60 4.71
CA LEU A 122 7.09 -9.74 6.13
C LEU A 122 8.48 -10.33 6.34
N GLU A 123 8.89 -11.25 5.45
CA GLU A 123 10.24 -11.77 5.44
C GLU A 123 11.26 -10.64 5.23
N ALA A 124 11.01 -9.77 4.27
CA ALA A 124 11.88 -8.63 3.99
C ALA A 124 11.91 -7.64 5.17
N VAL A 125 10.78 -7.40 5.81
CA VAL A 125 10.68 -6.52 6.97
C VAL A 125 11.54 -7.05 8.12
N LYS A 126 11.52 -8.35 8.36
CA LYS A 126 12.29 -8.96 9.45
C LYS A 126 13.78 -8.89 9.22
N GLN A 127 14.21 -8.73 7.99
CA GLN A 127 15.62 -8.64 7.64
C GLN A 127 16.14 -7.20 7.57
N SER A 128 15.27 -6.24 7.79
CA SER A 128 15.66 -4.84 7.67
C SER A 128 16.11 -4.22 8.99
#